data_353c343d9c29b8264a71ef6735c84995
#
_entry.id   353c343d9c29b8264a71ef6735c84995
#
_cell.length_a   1.000
_cell.length_b   1.000
_cell.length_c   1.000
_cell.angle_alpha   90.00
_cell.angle_beta   90.00
_cell.angle_gamma   90.00
#
_symmetry.space_group_name_H-M   'P 1'
#
loop_
_entity.id
_entity.type
_entity.pdbx_description
1 polymer ?
#
loop_
_entity_poly.entity_id
_entity_poly.type
_entity_poly.pdbx_seq_one_letter_code
_entity_poly.pdbx_strand_id
1 'polypeptide(L)'
;IENTKILPYIYNMQEVMEMSDLVVCRSGAMTITEIATIGKPAIFIPYPFATENHQEYNAKVLEKVGAAKIILDKELNFTKLNNTINNIIKDTETLKTMEKSAKKVARADVEENIYKEICRIVSKHETRNNLPPE
;
A
#
# COMPACT_ATOMS: atom_id res chain seq x y z
N ILE A 1 -26.18 13.66 -0.70
CA ILE A 1 -25.74 12.26 -0.88
C ILE A 1 -25.97 11.60 0.48
N GLU A 2 -26.99 10.77 0.59
CA GLU A 2 -27.26 10.00 1.80
C GLU A 2 -26.06 9.09 2.13
N ASN A 3 -25.73 8.95 3.41
CA ASN A 3 -24.64 8.11 3.92
C ASN A 3 -23.20 8.53 3.53
N THR A 4 -22.99 9.80 3.20
CA THR A 4 -21.66 10.33 2.90
C THR A 4 -21.23 11.32 3.96
N LYS A 5 -20.01 11.19 4.47
CA LYS A 5 -19.38 12.13 5.39
C LYS A 5 -18.15 12.74 4.73
N ILE A 6 -18.13 14.06 4.57
CA ILE A 6 -17.00 14.81 4.03
C ILE A 6 -16.32 15.51 5.20
N LEU A 7 -15.02 15.26 5.35
CA LEU A 7 -14.20 15.84 6.41
C LEU A 7 -13.01 16.58 5.79
N PRO A 8 -12.66 17.77 6.29
CA PRO A 8 -11.49 18.51 5.80
C PRO A 8 -10.18 17.81 6.18
N TYR A 9 -10.18 17.07 7.28
CA TYR A 9 -9.05 16.33 7.78
C TYR A 9 -9.52 15.18 8.69
N ILE A 10 -8.74 14.09 8.76
CA ILE A 10 -8.98 12.95 9.64
C ILE A 10 -7.78 12.83 10.58
N TYR A 11 -7.98 13.09 11.87
CA TYR A 11 -6.92 13.06 12.90
C TYR A 11 -6.53 11.63 13.31
N ASN A 12 -7.48 10.72 13.31
CA ASN A 12 -7.31 9.31 13.68
C ASN A 12 -7.47 8.41 12.45
N MET A 13 -6.62 8.62 11.45
CA MET A 13 -6.70 7.90 10.16
C MET A 13 -6.66 6.39 10.34
N GLN A 14 -5.83 5.89 11.25
CA GLN A 14 -5.73 4.47 11.51
C GLN A 14 -7.06 3.85 11.93
N GLU A 15 -7.75 4.44 12.89
CA GLU A 15 -9.06 3.96 13.36
C GLU A 15 -10.09 3.95 12.22
N VAL A 16 -10.10 5.00 11.40
CA VAL A 16 -11.02 5.10 10.25
C VAL A 16 -10.72 4.00 9.22
N MET A 17 -9.46 3.74 8.94
CA MET A 17 -9.07 2.64 8.06
C MET A 17 -9.43 1.27 8.65
N GLU A 18 -9.22 1.06 9.94
CA GLU A 18 -9.59 -0.19 10.64
C GLU A 18 -11.10 -0.46 10.59
N MET A 19 -11.93 0.58 10.63
CA MET A 19 -13.39 0.49 10.53
C MET A 19 -13.89 0.34 9.08
N SER A 20 -13.05 0.61 8.08
CA SER A 20 -13.45 0.53 6.67
C SER A 20 -13.37 -0.90 6.13
N ASP A 21 -14.18 -1.23 5.13
CA ASP A 21 -14.11 -2.50 4.39
C ASP A 21 -13.17 -2.39 3.18
N LEU A 22 -13.03 -1.20 2.61
CA LEU A 22 -12.22 -0.91 1.44
C LEU A 22 -11.68 0.52 1.52
N VAL A 23 -10.42 0.69 1.15
CA VAL A 23 -9.77 2.01 1.08
C VAL A 23 -9.48 2.38 -0.37
N VAL A 24 -9.80 3.60 -0.76
CA VAL A 24 -9.44 4.16 -2.07
C VAL A 24 -8.52 5.35 -1.84
N CYS A 25 -7.29 5.29 -2.34
CA CYS A 25 -6.28 6.32 -2.06
C CYS A 25 -5.15 6.37 -3.08
N ARG A 26 -4.27 7.35 -2.94
CA ARG A 26 -2.96 7.37 -3.61
C ARG A 26 -2.02 6.33 -2.98
N SER A 27 -1.00 5.90 -3.73
CA SER A 27 -0.09 4.81 -3.34
C SER A 27 1.29 5.31 -2.87
N GLY A 28 1.30 6.32 -2.01
CA GLY A 28 2.51 6.73 -1.31
C GLY A 28 3.05 5.61 -0.41
N ALA A 29 4.37 5.56 -0.21
CA ALA A 29 5.02 4.47 0.55
C ALA A 29 4.45 4.29 1.96
N MET A 30 4.21 5.38 2.69
CA MET A 30 3.61 5.34 4.02
C MET A 30 2.21 4.74 4.00
N THR A 31 1.36 5.19 3.08
CA THR A 31 -0.01 4.71 2.93
C THR A 31 -0.07 3.21 2.61
N ILE A 32 0.82 2.74 1.73
CA ILE A 32 0.94 1.31 1.40
C ILE A 32 1.29 0.49 2.64
N THR A 33 2.27 0.96 3.43
CA THR A 33 2.69 0.30 4.67
C THR A 33 1.56 0.26 5.70
N GLU A 34 0.85 1.37 5.89
CA GLU A 34 -0.29 1.45 6.79
C GLU A 34 -1.41 0.47 6.39
N ILE A 35 -1.82 0.49 5.11
CA ILE A 35 -2.86 -0.39 4.58
C ILE A 35 -2.45 -1.87 4.70
N ALA A 36 -1.22 -2.21 4.37
CA ALA A 36 -0.70 -3.56 4.51
C ALA A 36 -0.70 -4.02 5.99
N THR A 37 -0.23 -3.16 6.90
CA THR A 37 -0.16 -3.46 8.34
C THR A 37 -1.54 -3.73 8.94
N ILE A 38 -2.53 -2.91 8.59
CA ILE A 38 -3.91 -3.07 9.05
C ILE A 38 -4.58 -4.25 8.33
N GLY A 39 -4.09 -4.62 7.15
CA GLY A 39 -4.63 -5.71 6.33
C GLY A 39 -5.94 -5.33 5.63
N LYS A 40 -6.02 -4.13 5.07
CA LYS A 40 -7.21 -3.65 4.38
C LYS A 40 -7.12 -3.85 2.87
N PRO A 41 -8.22 -4.27 2.22
CA PRO A 41 -8.35 -4.19 0.79
C PRO A 41 -8.24 -2.75 0.30
N ALA A 42 -7.56 -2.54 -0.81
CA ALA A 42 -7.37 -1.19 -1.34
C ALA A 42 -7.56 -1.10 -2.85
N ILE A 43 -8.02 0.08 -3.30
CA ILE A 43 -7.91 0.53 -4.68
C ILE A 43 -6.92 1.68 -4.70
N PHE A 44 -5.78 1.49 -5.34
CA PHE A 44 -4.78 2.52 -5.49
C PHE A 44 -4.97 3.29 -6.80
N ILE A 45 -4.88 4.61 -6.68
CA ILE A 45 -4.84 5.54 -7.80
C ILE A 45 -3.47 6.22 -7.74
N PRO A 46 -2.42 5.66 -8.35
CA PRO A 46 -1.06 6.21 -8.28
C PRO A 46 -1.02 7.64 -8.79
N TYR A 47 -0.25 8.51 -8.10
CA TYR A 47 -0.05 9.87 -8.57
C TYR A 47 0.86 9.86 -9.81
N PRO A 48 0.41 10.41 -10.96
CA PRO A 48 1.10 10.23 -12.23
C PRO A 48 2.40 11.05 -12.35
N PHE A 49 2.57 12.06 -11.50
CA PHE A 49 3.75 12.92 -11.50
C PHE A 49 4.71 12.62 -10.34
N ALA A 50 4.56 11.46 -9.68
CA ALA A 50 5.51 11.02 -8.68
C ALA A 50 6.88 10.76 -9.31
N THR A 51 7.96 11.14 -8.62
CA THR A 51 9.34 10.93 -9.07
C THR A 51 9.55 9.46 -9.42
N GLU A 52 10.11 9.20 -10.61
CA GLU A 52 10.43 7.84 -11.10
C GLU A 52 9.27 6.84 -11.03
N ASN A 53 8.03 7.32 -11.07
CA ASN A 53 6.83 6.47 -11.02
C ASN A 53 6.71 5.60 -9.75
N HIS A 54 7.33 6.01 -8.64
CA HIS A 54 7.37 5.23 -7.40
C HIS A 54 5.99 4.80 -6.91
N GLN A 55 4.97 5.66 -7.04
CA GLN A 55 3.62 5.31 -6.57
C GLN A 55 2.99 4.16 -7.34
N GLU A 56 3.17 4.10 -8.65
CA GLU A 56 2.69 2.96 -9.44
C GLU A 56 3.45 1.69 -9.07
N TYR A 57 4.76 1.78 -8.89
CA TYR A 57 5.58 0.64 -8.48
C TYR A 57 5.17 0.10 -7.11
N ASN A 58 4.98 0.98 -6.14
CA ASN A 58 4.52 0.62 -4.80
C ASN A 58 3.16 -0.10 -4.84
N ALA A 59 2.20 0.45 -5.60
CA ALA A 59 0.88 -0.16 -5.73
C ALA A 59 0.93 -1.57 -6.34
N LYS A 60 1.80 -1.79 -7.33
CA LYS A 60 1.98 -3.11 -7.97
C LYS A 60 2.43 -4.20 -7.02
N VAL A 61 3.15 -3.87 -5.96
CA VAL A 61 3.56 -4.85 -4.94
C VAL A 61 2.32 -5.48 -4.29
N LEU A 62 1.36 -4.67 -3.86
CA LEU A 62 0.11 -5.16 -3.24
C LEU A 62 -0.86 -5.75 -4.27
N GLU A 63 -0.91 -5.22 -5.48
CA GLU A 63 -1.73 -5.78 -6.55
C GLU A 63 -1.28 -7.20 -6.95
N LYS A 64 0.03 -7.41 -7.09
CA LYS A 64 0.63 -8.70 -7.47
C LYS A 64 0.28 -9.83 -6.51
N VAL A 65 0.14 -9.54 -5.23
CA VAL A 65 -0.26 -10.52 -4.22
C VAL A 65 -1.77 -10.62 -4.02
N GLY A 66 -2.53 -9.84 -4.79
CA GLY A 66 -3.99 -9.83 -4.72
C GLY A 66 -4.57 -9.05 -3.53
N ALA A 67 -3.80 -8.16 -2.91
CA ALA A 67 -4.23 -7.33 -1.79
C ALA A 67 -4.87 -6.00 -2.24
N ALA A 68 -4.65 -5.58 -3.48
CA ALA A 68 -5.16 -4.32 -4.01
C ALA A 68 -5.53 -4.42 -5.49
N LYS A 69 -6.24 -3.39 -5.96
CA LYS A 69 -6.46 -3.10 -7.38
C LYS A 69 -5.85 -1.75 -7.71
N ILE A 70 -5.41 -1.58 -8.96
CA ILE A 70 -4.88 -0.31 -9.45
C ILE A 70 -5.81 0.26 -10.51
N ILE A 71 -6.08 1.56 -10.41
CA ILE A 71 -6.69 2.36 -11.47
C ILE A 71 -5.71 3.49 -11.77
N LEU A 72 -5.15 3.50 -12.97
CA LEU A 72 -4.26 4.59 -13.37
C LEU A 72 -5.03 5.91 -13.47
N ASP A 73 -4.39 7.01 -13.10
CA ASP A 73 -5.03 8.35 -13.09
C ASP A 73 -5.68 8.71 -14.42
N LYS A 74 -5.02 8.40 -15.54
CA LYS A 74 -5.54 8.59 -16.90
C LYS A 74 -6.78 7.75 -17.25
N GLU A 75 -7.03 6.68 -16.51
CA GLU A 75 -8.16 5.77 -16.70
C GLU A 75 -9.27 6.02 -15.69
N LEU A 76 -9.01 6.90 -14.71
CA LEU A 76 -9.94 7.19 -13.64
C LEU A 76 -11.18 7.92 -14.17
N ASN A 77 -12.31 7.29 -14.02
CA ASN A 77 -13.62 7.87 -14.27
C ASN A 77 -14.65 7.24 -13.33
N PHE A 78 -15.81 7.85 -13.23
CA PHE A 78 -16.87 7.39 -12.33
C PHE A 78 -17.24 5.92 -12.56
N THR A 79 -17.45 5.52 -13.81
CA THR A 79 -17.88 4.16 -14.16
C THR A 79 -16.84 3.11 -13.77
N LYS A 80 -15.58 3.36 -14.07
CA LYS A 80 -14.49 2.43 -13.74
C LYS A 80 -14.31 2.29 -12.22
N LEU A 81 -14.27 3.42 -11.51
CA LEU A 81 -14.14 3.40 -10.05
C LEU A 81 -15.32 2.71 -9.39
N ASN A 82 -16.54 3.09 -9.76
CA ASN A 82 -17.77 2.51 -9.19
C ASN A 82 -17.86 1.00 -9.44
N ASN A 83 -17.55 0.54 -10.66
CA ASN A 83 -17.56 -0.89 -10.98
C ASN A 83 -16.49 -1.65 -10.19
N THR A 84 -15.29 -1.09 -10.05
CA THR A 84 -14.22 -1.73 -9.27
C THR A 84 -14.59 -1.84 -7.80
N ILE A 85 -15.14 -0.77 -7.21
CA ILE A 85 -15.64 -0.78 -5.82
C ILE A 85 -16.71 -1.84 -5.65
N ASN A 86 -17.74 -1.84 -6.51
CA ASN A 86 -18.87 -2.78 -6.40
C ASN A 86 -18.43 -4.24 -6.56
N ASN A 87 -17.51 -4.53 -7.46
CA ASN A 87 -17.00 -5.88 -7.66
C ASN A 87 -16.24 -6.42 -6.44
N ILE A 88 -15.59 -5.53 -5.68
CA ILE A 88 -14.89 -5.93 -4.45
C ILE A 88 -15.86 -6.05 -3.28
N ILE A 89 -16.69 -5.02 -3.03
CA ILE A 89 -17.56 -4.96 -1.83
C ILE A 89 -18.66 -6.01 -1.85
N LYS A 90 -19.21 -6.33 -3.03
CA LYS A 90 -20.28 -7.33 -3.16
C LYS A 90 -19.82 -8.77 -3.03
N ASP A 91 -18.53 -9.02 -3.11
CA ASP A 91 -17.94 -10.35 -3.00
C ASP A 91 -17.15 -10.48 -1.69
N THR A 92 -17.80 -11.06 -0.68
CA THR A 92 -17.21 -11.27 0.64
C THR A 92 -15.95 -12.14 0.61
N GLU A 93 -15.86 -13.09 -0.31
CA GLU A 93 -14.68 -13.95 -0.46
C GLU A 93 -13.51 -13.17 -1.05
N THR A 94 -13.78 -12.30 -2.02
CA THR A 94 -12.77 -11.38 -2.55
C THR A 94 -12.23 -10.46 -1.46
N LEU A 95 -13.09 -9.84 -0.65
CA LEU A 95 -12.66 -8.99 0.48
C LEU A 95 -11.74 -9.74 1.45
N LYS A 96 -12.17 -10.91 1.93
CA LYS A 96 -11.38 -11.73 2.86
C LYS A 96 -10.03 -12.17 2.27
N THR A 97 -10.01 -12.51 0.99
CA THR A 97 -8.78 -12.91 0.30
C THR A 97 -7.82 -11.73 0.19
N MET A 98 -8.32 -10.55 -0.14
CA MET A 98 -7.53 -9.33 -0.20
C MET A 98 -6.96 -8.95 1.17
N GLU A 99 -7.75 -9.01 2.24
CA GLU A 99 -7.30 -8.77 3.62
C GLU A 99 -6.17 -9.72 4.03
N LYS A 100 -6.35 -11.01 3.79
CA LYS A 100 -5.34 -12.03 4.09
C LYS A 100 -4.04 -11.81 3.33
N SER A 101 -4.14 -11.40 2.07
CA SER A 101 -2.99 -11.10 1.23
C SER A 101 -2.25 -9.85 1.70
N ALA A 102 -2.96 -8.78 2.10
CA ALA A 102 -2.36 -7.58 2.64
C ALA A 102 -1.55 -7.86 3.92
N LYS A 103 -2.13 -8.60 4.86
CA LYS A 103 -1.46 -8.98 6.12
C LYS A 103 -0.21 -9.84 5.91
N LYS A 104 -0.17 -10.65 4.86
CA LYS A 104 1.02 -11.44 4.52
C LYS A 104 2.18 -10.56 4.06
N VAL A 105 1.90 -9.55 3.25
CA VAL A 105 2.92 -8.61 2.76
C VAL A 105 3.54 -7.83 3.90
N ALA A 106 2.72 -7.32 4.83
CA ALA A 106 3.21 -6.57 5.98
C ALA A 106 4.23 -7.37 6.82
N ARG A 107 3.97 -8.66 7.04
CA ARG A 107 4.86 -9.53 7.81
C ARG A 107 6.16 -9.83 7.05
N ALA A 108 6.07 -10.16 5.77
CA ALA A 108 7.23 -10.46 4.93
C ALA A 108 8.15 -9.24 4.79
N ASP A 109 7.59 -8.06 4.57
CA ASP A 109 8.36 -6.82 4.40
C ASP A 109 9.10 -6.41 5.69
N VAL A 110 8.51 -6.60 6.86
CA VAL A 110 9.18 -6.26 8.13
C VAL A 110 10.40 -7.14 8.35
N GLU A 111 10.27 -8.46 8.17
CA GLU A 111 11.37 -9.39 8.34
C GLU A 111 12.48 -9.18 7.30
N GLU A 112 12.12 -9.03 6.03
CA GLU A 112 13.08 -8.84 4.92
C GLU A 112 13.76 -7.47 4.98
N ASN A 113 13.05 -6.41 5.34
CA ASN A 113 13.62 -5.07 5.44
C ASN A 113 14.57 -4.94 6.63
N ILE A 114 14.26 -5.54 7.77
CA ILE A 114 15.17 -5.60 8.92
C ILE A 114 16.45 -6.36 8.52
N TYR A 115 16.33 -7.51 7.87
CA TYR A 115 17.47 -8.29 7.41
C TYR A 115 18.33 -7.51 6.40
N LYS A 116 17.72 -6.88 5.39
CA LYS A 116 18.43 -6.06 4.40
C LYS A 116 19.15 -4.88 5.03
N GLU A 117 18.55 -4.20 6.01
CA GLU A 117 19.17 -3.07 6.68
C GLU A 117 20.33 -3.51 7.59
N ILE A 118 20.23 -4.64 8.27
CA ILE A 118 21.33 -5.24 9.03
C ILE A 118 22.48 -5.58 8.08
N CYS A 119 22.25 -6.26 6.96
CA CYS A 119 23.27 -6.58 5.98
C CYS A 119 23.95 -5.33 5.42
N ARG A 120 23.19 -4.26 5.16
CA ARG A 120 23.71 -2.98 4.69
C ARG A 120 24.61 -2.27 5.71
N ILE A 121 24.25 -2.37 6.99
CA ILE A 121 25.06 -1.80 8.08
C ILE A 121 26.37 -2.58 8.22
N VAL A 122 26.31 -3.91 8.22
CA VAL A 122 27.49 -4.79 8.33
C VAL A 122 28.44 -4.56 7.16
N SER A 123 27.96 -4.54 5.92
CA SER A 123 28.83 -4.32 4.74
C SER A 123 29.47 -2.93 4.72
N LYS A 124 28.82 -1.89 5.25
CA LYS A 124 29.42 -0.56 5.41
C LYS A 124 30.54 -0.55 6.48
N HIS A 125 30.43 -1.36 7.52
CA HIS A 125 31.47 -1.49 8.54
C HIS A 125 32.71 -2.24 8.02
N GLU A 126 32.51 -3.28 7.21
CA GLU A 126 33.60 -4.03 6.59
C GLU A 126 34.41 -3.18 5.59
N THR A 127 33.72 -2.33 4.81
CA THR A 127 34.41 -1.43 3.86
C THR A 127 35.22 -0.33 4.57
N ARG A 128 34.82 0.10 5.76
CA ARG A 128 35.59 1.09 6.55
C ARG A 128 36.83 0.50 7.22
N ASN A 129 36.79 -0.79 7.55
CA ASN A 129 37.92 -1.46 8.20
C ASN A 129 38.99 -1.97 7.22
N ASN A 130 38.72 -1.93 5.91
CA ASN A 130 39.63 -2.36 4.85
C ASN A 130 40.31 -1.21 4.08
N LEU A 131 40.31 0.01 4.61
CA LEU A 131 41.11 1.08 4.06
C LEU A 131 42.55 0.91 4.56
N PRO A 132 43.56 0.87 3.65
CA PRO A 132 44.96 0.82 4.06
C PRO A 132 45.32 2.06 4.86
N PRO A 133 46.21 1.97 5.86
CA PRO A 133 46.69 3.12 6.59
C PRO A 133 47.47 4.05 5.63
N GLU A 134 47.18 5.35 5.69
CA GLU A 134 47.92 6.40 4.98
C GLU A 134 49.37 6.48 5.44
#